data_6df33e42636c3a83d8821e58f9dabc36
#
_entry.id   6df33e42636c3a83d8821e58f9dabc36
#
_cell.length_a   1.000
_cell.length_b   1.000
_cell.length_c   1.000
_cell.angle_alpha   90.00
_cell.angle_beta   90.00
_cell.angle_gamma   90.00
#
_symmetry.space_group_name_H-M   'P 1'
#
loop_
_entity.id
_entity.type
_entity.pdbx_description
1 polymer ?
#
loop_
_entity_poly.entity_id
_entity_poly.type
_entity_poly.pdbx_seq_one_letter_code
_entity_poly.pdbx_strand_id
1 'polypeptide(L)'
;VLIGVFLGFMVAIIRSTYQNTGKLKFLNALSVVYLTIIRGTPVLVQLMIIYYVIFASGNVDKSFVAILAFGINSGAYQAEIFRAGINAIPKGQFEAGRSLGFNYFQTMRNIIMPQAFKNILPALGNEFIVLVKETSVAGYIALVDITKAGDIIRSRTYSAFMPLIAVALI
;
A
#
# COMPACT_ATOMS: atom_id res chain seq x y z
N VAL A 1 -7.57 1.89 -0.01
CA VAL A 1 -6.69 3.08 -0.07
C VAL A 1 -6.49 3.71 1.29
N LEU A 2 -7.53 4.22 1.99
CA LEU A 2 -7.38 4.94 3.26
C LEU A 2 -6.63 4.13 4.34
N ILE A 3 -6.96 2.85 4.50
CA ILE A 3 -6.24 1.95 5.41
C ILE A 3 -4.77 1.87 5.02
N GLY A 4 -4.47 1.72 3.73
CA GLY A 4 -3.10 1.66 3.23
C GLY A 4 -2.33 2.96 3.50
N VAL A 5 -2.92 4.13 3.23
CA VAL A 5 -2.31 5.45 3.53
C VAL A 5 -1.99 5.58 5.01
N PHE A 6 -2.94 5.23 5.87
CA PHE A 6 -2.74 5.32 7.32
C PHE A 6 -1.63 4.38 7.81
N LEU A 7 -1.70 3.09 7.45
CA LEU A 7 -0.68 2.11 7.81
C LEU A 7 0.69 2.47 7.23
N GLY A 8 0.73 2.84 5.96
CA GLY A 8 1.97 3.22 5.28
C GLY A 8 2.64 4.43 5.93
N PHE A 9 1.85 5.45 6.28
CA PHE A 9 2.35 6.64 6.97
C PHE A 9 2.90 6.30 8.35
N MET A 10 2.17 5.49 9.15
CA MET A 10 2.64 5.04 10.47
C MET A 10 3.96 4.29 10.40
N VAL A 11 4.06 3.33 9.47
CA VAL A 11 5.29 2.55 9.25
C VAL A 11 6.44 3.46 8.81
N ALA A 12 6.19 4.41 7.91
CA ALA A 12 7.21 5.36 7.46
C ALA A 12 7.74 6.22 8.61
N ILE A 13 6.86 6.72 9.50
CA ILE A 13 7.26 7.48 10.69
C ILE A 13 8.12 6.62 11.62
N ILE A 14 7.69 5.40 11.94
CA ILE A 14 8.43 4.49 12.82
C ILE A 14 9.85 4.27 12.29
N ARG A 15 9.97 3.95 11.01
CA ARG A 15 11.26 3.70 10.36
C ARG A 15 12.14 4.95 10.29
N SER A 16 11.57 6.10 9.94
CA SER A 16 12.29 7.37 9.91
C SER A 16 12.76 7.79 11.31
N THR A 17 11.92 7.63 12.34
CA THR A 17 12.30 7.90 13.72
C THR A 17 13.44 7.01 14.18
N TYR A 18 13.39 5.72 13.87
CA TYR A 18 14.48 4.80 14.21
C TYR A 18 15.80 5.19 13.52
N GLN A 19 15.76 5.51 12.23
CA GLN A 19 16.96 5.90 11.48
C GLN A 19 17.61 7.16 12.01
N ASN A 20 16.82 8.13 12.49
CA ASN A 20 17.33 9.41 12.94
C ASN A 20 17.68 9.48 14.43
N THR A 21 17.03 8.67 15.27
CA THR A 21 17.16 8.78 16.75
C THR A 21 17.58 7.47 17.43
N GLY A 22 17.56 6.33 16.72
CA GLY A 22 17.75 5.00 17.30
C GLY A 22 16.60 4.53 18.19
N LYS A 23 15.57 5.36 18.40
CA LYS A 23 14.40 5.02 19.20
C LYS A 23 13.44 4.11 18.43
N LEU A 24 12.50 3.46 19.15
CA LEU A 24 11.49 2.56 18.56
C LEU A 24 12.08 1.30 17.86
N LYS A 25 13.21 0.77 18.35
CA LYS A 25 13.90 -0.38 17.76
C LYS A 25 12.98 -1.59 17.55
N PHE A 26 12.13 -1.92 18.54
CA PHE A 26 11.19 -3.04 18.44
C PHE A 26 10.12 -2.79 17.35
N LEU A 27 9.49 -1.61 17.34
CA LEU A 27 8.51 -1.27 16.31
C LEU A 27 9.13 -1.22 14.90
N ASN A 28 10.38 -0.76 14.80
CA ASN A 28 11.11 -0.80 13.54
C ASN A 28 11.36 -2.25 13.07
N ALA A 29 11.73 -3.16 13.97
CA ALA A 29 11.91 -4.57 13.64
C ALA A 29 10.59 -5.18 13.12
N LEU A 30 9.47 -4.94 13.79
CA LEU A 30 8.13 -5.37 13.32
C LEU A 30 7.80 -4.77 11.95
N SER A 31 8.09 -3.49 11.74
CA SER A 31 7.87 -2.82 10.46
C SER A 31 8.70 -3.45 9.34
N VAL A 32 9.95 -3.82 9.61
CA VAL A 32 10.82 -4.50 8.63
C VAL A 32 10.25 -5.88 8.27
N VAL A 33 9.84 -6.67 9.28
CA VAL A 33 9.21 -7.98 9.05
C VAL A 33 7.94 -7.84 8.22
N TYR A 34 7.07 -6.90 8.58
CA TYR A 34 5.85 -6.59 7.83
C TYR A 34 6.15 -6.27 6.37
N LEU A 35 7.05 -5.32 6.11
CA LEU A 35 7.41 -4.91 4.75
C LEU A 35 8.03 -6.07 3.96
N THR A 36 8.88 -6.89 4.60
CA THR A 36 9.54 -8.02 3.93
C THR A 36 8.54 -9.08 3.53
N ILE A 37 7.62 -9.45 4.42
CA ILE A 37 6.61 -10.48 4.14
C ILE A 37 5.63 -9.98 3.08
N ILE A 38 5.05 -8.81 3.28
CA ILE A 38 3.97 -8.31 2.41
C ILE A 38 4.48 -7.99 1.01
N ARG A 39 5.66 -7.40 0.87
CA ARG A 39 6.23 -7.09 -0.45
C ARG A 39 6.95 -8.26 -1.11
N GLY A 40 7.29 -9.29 -0.32
CA GLY A 40 7.93 -10.51 -0.80
C GLY A 40 6.97 -11.62 -1.21
N THR A 41 5.66 -11.44 -1.01
CA THR A 41 4.65 -12.46 -1.34
C THR A 41 3.56 -11.89 -2.26
N PRO A 42 2.98 -12.73 -3.17
CA PRO A 42 1.93 -12.28 -4.07
C PRO A 42 0.65 -11.88 -3.34
N VAL A 43 0.04 -10.76 -3.75
CA VAL A 43 -1.22 -10.25 -3.15
C VAL A 43 -2.34 -11.27 -3.18
N LEU A 44 -2.45 -12.06 -4.25
CA LEU A 44 -3.44 -13.15 -4.36
C LEU A 44 -3.29 -14.17 -3.23
N VAL A 45 -2.06 -14.60 -2.95
CA VAL A 45 -1.78 -15.57 -1.88
C VAL A 45 -2.13 -14.98 -0.51
N GLN A 46 -1.80 -13.72 -0.29
CA GLN A 46 -2.17 -13.01 0.95
C GLN A 46 -3.69 -12.95 1.13
N LEU A 47 -4.43 -12.58 0.07
CA LEU A 47 -5.88 -12.56 0.09
C LEU A 47 -6.47 -13.93 0.43
N MET A 48 -5.95 -15.00 -0.20
CA MET A 48 -6.41 -16.38 0.07
C MET A 48 -6.10 -16.83 1.49
N ILE A 49 -4.92 -16.53 2.02
CA ILE A 49 -4.54 -16.86 3.41
C ILE A 49 -5.48 -16.12 4.39
N ILE A 50 -5.69 -14.82 4.18
CA ILE A 50 -6.56 -14.03 5.05
C ILE A 50 -7.98 -14.59 5.02
N TYR A 51 -8.52 -14.90 3.84
CA TYR A 51 -9.88 -15.39 3.71
C TYR A 51 -10.07 -16.83 4.17
N TYR A 52 -9.25 -17.77 3.68
CA TYR A 52 -9.46 -19.21 3.90
C TYR A 52 -8.79 -19.75 5.17
N VAL A 53 -7.84 -19.03 5.77
CA VAL A 53 -7.12 -19.47 6.97
C VAL A 53 -7.51 -18.62 8.17
N ILE A 54 -7.37 -17.29 8.07
CA ILE A 54 -7.59 -16.40 9.22
C ILE A 54 -9.10 -16.26 9.52
N PHE A 55 -9.92 -16.06 8.47
CA PHE A 55 -11.37 -15.89 8.59
C PHE A 55 -12.19 -17.15 8.23
N ALA A 56 -11.55 -18.33 8.18
CA ALA A 56 -12.17 -19.59 7.77
C ALA A 56 -13.43 -19.98 8.56
N SER A 57 -13.43 -19.72 9.87
CA SER A 57 -14.53 -20.10 10.78
C SER A 57 -15.54 -18.97 11.03
N GLY A 58 -15.29 -17.77 10.51
CA GLY A 58 -16.12 -16.60 10.72
C GLY A 58 -17.13 -16.39 9.59
N ASN A 59 -18.38 -16.09 9.94
CA ASN A 59 -19.37 -15.61 8.96
C ASN A 59 -19.10 -14.13 8.65
N VAL A 60 -17.88 -13.84 8.13
CA VAL A 60 -17.40 -12.47 7.85
C VAL A 60 -17.66 -12.14 6.40
N ASP A 61 -18.13 -10.93 6.16
CA ASP A 61 -18.36 -10.43 4.80
C ASP A 61 -17.07 -10.45 3.98
N LYS A 62 -17.16 -10.99 2.77
CA LYS A 62 -16.01 -11.15 1.85
C LYS A 62 -15.42 -9.81 1.45
N SER A 63 -16.26 -8.77 1.32
CA SER A 63 -15.81 -7.43 0.97
C SER A 63 -14.97 -6.84 2.10
N PHE A 64 -15.35 -7.08 3.36
CA PHE A 64 -14.55 -6.65 4.50
C PHE A 64 -13.16 -7.32 4.51
N VAL A 65 -13.11 -8.65 4.25
CA VAL A 65 -11.84 -9.39 4.17
C VAL A 65 -10.96 -8.85 3.04
N ALA A 66 -11.55 -8.59 1.87
CA ALA A 66 -10.84 -7.99 0.74
C ALA A 66 -10.30 -6.60 1.07
N ILE A 67 -11.11 -5.74 1.71
CA ILE A 67 -10.68 -4.40 2.14
C ILE A 67 -9.49 -4.48 3.09
N LEU A 68 -9.50 -5.41 4.05
CA LEU A 68 -8.37 -5.62 4.96
C LEU A 68 -7.13 -6.13 4.23
N ALA A 69 -7.27 -7.14 3.38
CA ALA A 69 -6.16 -7.75 2.66
C ALA A 69 -5.46 -6.72 1.75
N PHE A 70 -6.22 -6.05 0.91
CA PHE A 70 -5.69 -5.00 0.03
C PHE A 70 -5.20 -3.78 0.80
N GLY A 71 -5.83 -3.44 1.92
CA GLY A 71 -5.40 -2.35 2.79
C GLY A 71 -4.05 -2.62 3.43
N ILE A 72 -3.83 -3.85 3.93
CA ILE A 72 -2.55 -4.29 4.51
C ILE A 72 -1.47 -4.34 3.42
N ASN A 73 -1.79 -4.89 2.25
CA ASN A 73 -0.85 -4.98 1.14
C ASN A 73 -0.42 -3.58 0.67
N SER A 74 -1.37 -2.72 0.31
CA SER A 74 -1.11 -1.35 -0.14
C SER A 74 -0.37 -0.51 0.90
N GLY A 75 -0.62 -0.74 2.21
CA GLY A 75 0.10 -0.07 3.28
C GLY A 75 1.61 -0.29 3.25
N ALA A 76 2.05 -1.48 2.86
CA ALA A 76 3.48 -1.79 2.74
C ALA A 76 4.13 -1.04 1.56
N TYR A 77 3.46 -0.92 0.42
CA TYR A 77 3.95 -0.14 -0.72
C TYR A 77 3.95 1.36 -0.42
N GLN A 78 2.87 1.85 0.19
CA GLN A 78 2.76 3.27 0.56
C GLN A 78 3.80 3.68 1.61
N ALA A 79 4.17 2.80 2.55
CA ALA A 79 5.25 3.06 3.50
C ALA A 79 6.58 3.36 2.78
N GLU A 80 6.88 2.62 1.72
CA GLU A 80 8.08 2.88 0.92
C GLU A 80 7.96 4.16 0.08
N ILE A 81 6.77 4.47 -0.45
CA ILE A 81 6.52 5.73 -1.16
C ILE A 81 6.77 6.92 -0.23
N PHE A 82 6.23 6.91 0.98
CA PHE A 82 6.48 7.96 1.97
C PHE A 82 7.96 8.08 2.31
N ARG A 83 8.62 6.94 2.58
CA ARG A 83 10.05 6.92 2.91
C ARG A 83 10.90 7.44 1.74
N ALA A 84 10.63 7.00 0.52
CA ALA A 84 11.34 7.44 -0.67
C ALA A 84 11.16 8.94 -0.93
N GLY A 85 9.94 9.45 -0.79
CA GLY A 85 9.64 10.88 -0.98
C GLY A 85 10.35 11.78 0.01
N ILE A 86 10.47 11.36 1.28
CA ILE A 86 11.23 12.10 2.31
C ILE A 86 12.74 12.02 2.01
N ASN A 87 13.24 10.83 1.68
CA ASN A 87 14.67 10.62 1.41
C ASN A 87 15.14 11.29 0.11
N ALA A 88 14.23 11.61 -0.80
CA ALA A 88 14.54 12.35 -2.02
C ALA A 88 14.89 13.83 -1.77
N ILE A 89 14.63 14.35 -0.57
CA ILE A 89 14.95 15.73 -0.21
C ILE A 89 16.46 15.82 0.10
N PRO A 90 17.20 16.73 -0.56
CA PRO A 90 18.62 16.89 -0.31
C PRO A 90 18.95 17.18 1.15
N LYS A 91 20.03 16.58 1.68
CA LYS A 91 20.47 16.77 3.07
C LYS A 91 20.71 18.23 3.42
N GLY A 92 21.16 19.04 2.46
CA GLY A 92 21.35 20.49 2.63
C GLY A 92 20.07 21.23 3.07
N GLN A 93 18.86 20.71 2.79
CA GLN A 93 17.62 21.30 3.28
C GLN A 93 17.48 21.12 4.80
N PHE A 94 17.95 20.00 5.35
CA PHE A 94 18.00 19.77 6.79
C PHE A 94 19.06 20.67 7.46
N GLU A 95 20.20 20.87 6.81
CA GLU A 95 21.28 21.74 7.29
C GLU A 95 20.84 23.19 7.25
N ALA A 96 20.18 23.63 6.19
CA ALA A 96 19.62 24.98 6.08
C ALA A 96 18.59 25.27 7.20
N GLY A 97 17.71 24.32 7.49
CA GLY A 97 16.77 24.43 8.60
C GLY A 97 17.46 24.60 9.94
N ARG A 98 18.53 23.85 10.20
CA ARG A 98 19.35 23.99 11.42
C ARG A 98 20.05 25.35 11.50
N SER A 99 20.58 25.83 10.37
CA SER A 99 21.25 27.14 10.29
C SER A 99 20.29 28.31 10.59
N LEU A 100 18.99 28.12 10.29
CA LEU A 100 17.92 29.04 10.67
C LEU A 100 17.46 28.90 12.13
N GLY A 101 18.09 28.04 12.93
CA GLY A 101 17.74 27.79 14.32
C GLY A 101 16.52 26.88 14.49
N PHE A 102 16.02 26.23 13.45
CA PHE A 102 14.90 25.29 13.57
C PHE A 102 15.35 23.99 14.24
N ASN A 103 14.52 23.49 15.16
CA ASN A 103 14.67 22.14 15.65
C ASN A 103 14.23 21.12 14.57
N TYR A 104 14.46 19.82 14.82
CA TYR A 104 14.14 18.77 13.88
C TYR A 104 12.67 18.81 13.43
N PHE A 105 11.73 18.97 14.37
CA PHE A 105 10.29 18.97 14.05
C PHE A 105 9.90 20.18 13.20
N GLN A 106 10.43 21.36 13.50
CA GLN A 106 10.20 22.59 12.73
C GLN A 106 10.78 22.46 11.31
N THR A 107 11.99 21.91 11.18
CA THR A 107 12.62 21.64 9.88
C THR A 107 11.77 20.67 9.08
N MET A 108 11.35 19.55 9.68
CA MET A 108 10.47 18.57 9.03
C MET A 108 9.18 19.21 8.56
N ARG A 109 8.47 19.90 9.42
CA ARG A 109 7.15 20.46 9.11
C ARG A 109 7.20 21.59 8.06
N ASN A 110 8.16 22.52 8.20
CA ASN A 110 8.15 23.76 7.43
C ASN A 110 8.98 23.69 6.14
N ILE A 111 9.99 22.80 6.08
CA ILE A 111 10.90 22.71 4.95
C ILE A 111 10.77 21.37 4.21
N ILE A 112 10.91 20.26 4.95
CA ILE A 112 11.02 18.93 4.33
C ILE A 112 9.66 18.42 3.84
N MET A 113 8.65 18.40 4.71
CA MET A 113 7.35 17.80 4.36
C MET A 113 6.65 18.48 3.19
N PRO A 114 6.64 19.83 3.03
CA PRO A 114 6.03 20.46 1.86
C PRO A 114 6.71 20.07 0.54
N GLN A 115 8.03 19.86 0.56
CA GLN A 115 8.78 19.40 -0.61
C GLN A 115 8.56 17.90 -0.85
N ALA A 116 8.64 17.07 0.21
CA ALA A 116 8.43 15.64 0.13
C ALA A 116 7.02 15.30 -0.40
N PHE A 117 6.01 16.07 -0.02
CA PHE A 117 4.63 15.85 -0.46
C PHE A 117 4.47 15.97 -1.98
N LYS A 118 5.20 16.88 -2.62
CA LYS A 118 5.23 17.02 -4.08
C LYS A 118 5.78 15.76 -4.77
N ASN A 119 6.75 15.10 -4.16
CA ASN A 119 7.33 13.85 -4.67
C ASN A 119 6.44 12.63 -4.37
N ILE A 120 5.76 12.63 -3.22
CA ILE A 120 4.91 11.53 -2.74
C ILE A 120 3.60 11.46 -3.54
N LEU A 121 2.97 12.60 -3.82
CA LEU A 121 1.63 12.66 -4.38
C LEU A 121 1.47 11.93 -5.73
N PRO A 122 2.36 12.10 -6.72
CA PRO A 122 2.28 11.35 -7.97
C PRO A 122 2.44 9.84 -7.77
N ALA A 123 3.33 9.43 -6.84
CA ALA A 123 3.56 8.02 -6.54
C ALA A 123 2.35 7.38 -5.85
N LEU A 124 1.66 8.12 -4.94
CA LEU A 124 0.39 7.67 -4.35
C LEU A 124 -0.72 7.55 -5.39
N GLY A 125 -0.76 8.48 -6.37
CA GLY A 125 -1.71 8.39 -7.49
C GLY A 125 -1.48 7.13 -8.33
N ASN A 126 -0.22 6.81 -8.62
CA ASN A 126 0.13 5.57 -9.31
C ASN A 126 -0.23 4.32 -8.48
N GLU A 127 0.04 4.33 -7.18
CA GLU A 127 -0.32 3.23 -6.28
C GLU A 127 -1.84 3.00 -6.23
N PHE A 128 -2.63 4.09 -6.29
CA PHE A 128 -4.09 3.97 -6.41
C PHE A 128 -4.49 3.21 -7.68
N ILE A 129 -3.90 3.53 -8.82
CA ILE A 129 -4.17 2.85 -10.09
C ILE A 129 -3.75 1.37 -10.02
N VAL A 130 -2.59 1.08 -9.42
CA VAL A 130 -2.12 -0.30 -9.20
C VAL A 130 -3.11 -1.06 -8.33
N LEU A 131 -3.56 -0.49 -7.22
CA LEU A 131 -4.51 -1.11 -6.31
C LEU A 131 -5.85 -1.44 -7.01
N VAL A 132 -6.35 -0.55 -7.87
CA VAL A 132 -7.56 -0.83 -8.67
C VAL A 132 -7.37 -2.04 -9.56
N LYS A 133 -6.22 -2.18 -10.20
CA LYS A 133 -5.90 -3.39 -11.01
C LYS A 133 -5.77 -4.64 -10.15
N GLU A 134 -5.14 -4.54 -8.98
CA GLU A 134 -4.96 -5.68 -8.07
C GLU A 134 -6.29 -6.21 -7.51
N THR A 135 -7.33 -5.37 -7.40
CA THR A 135 -8.65 -5.86 -6.98
C THR A 135 -9.26 -6.90 -7.92
N SER A 136 -8.77 -7.01 -9.16
CA SER A 136 -9.19 -8.03 -10.12
C SER A 136 -8.98 -9.48 -9.63
N VAL A 137 -8.12 -9.70 -8.62
CA VAL A 137 -7.95 -11.02 -8.01
C VAL A 137 -9.00 -11.34 -6.93
N ALA A 138 -9.91 -10.43 -6.62
CA ALA A 138 -10.97 -10.66 -5.63
C ALA A 138 -11.96 -11.77 -6.04
N GLY A 139 -12.01 -12.08 -7.33
CA GLY A 139 -12.77 -13.22 -7.86
C GLY A 139 -12.36 -14.58 -7.27
N TYR A 140 -11.14 -14.73 -6.75
CA TYR A 140 -10.66 -15.96 -6.11
C TYR A 140 -11.29 -16.24 -4.73
N ILE A 141 -11.87 -15.24 -4.09
CA ILE A 141 -12.68 -15.39 -2.88
C ILE A 141 -14.19 -15.28 -3.17
N ALA A 142 -14.56 -15.47 -4.45
CA ALA A 142 -15.94 -15.40 -4.94
C ALA A 142 -16.62 -14.03 -4.73
N LEU A 143 -15.84 -12.94 -4.81
CA LEU A 143 -16.38 -11.62 -5.08
C LEU A 143 -16.52 -11.44 -6.59
N VAL A 144 -17.66 -10.89 -7.01
CA VAL A 144 -17.92 -10.64 -8.43
C VAL A 144 -17.47 -9.22 -8.76
N ASP A 145 -16.30 -9.13 -9.34
CA ASP A 145 -15.76 -7.92 -9.97
C ASP A 145 -15.90 -8.00 -11.50
N ILE A 146 -15.39 -6.99 -12.21
CA ILE A 146 -15.44 -6.94 -13.69
C ILE A 146 -14.71 -8.15 -14.30
N THR A 147 -13.56 -8.55 -13.76
CA THR A 147 -12.77 -9.68 -14.24
C THR A 147 -13.54 -10.98 -14.04
N LYS A 148 -14.13 -11.18 -12.87
CA LYS A 148 -14.95 -12.37 -12.58
C LYS A 148 -16.22 -12.40 -13.43
N ALA A 149 -16.86 -11.27 -13.67
CA ALA A 149 -18.01 -11.17 -14.57
C ALA A 149 -17.63 -11.58 -16.00
N GLY A 150 -16.50 -11.11 -16.51
CA GLY A 150 -15.95 -11.51 -17.80
C GLY A 150 -15.67 -13.02 -17.88
N ASP A 151 -15.12 -13.61 -16.82
CA ASP A 151 -14.86 -15.04 -16.72
C ASP A 151 -16.16 -15.88 -16.73
N ILE A 152 -17.20 -15.42 -16.05
CA ILE A 152 -18.53 -16.05 -16.07
C ILE A 152 -19.13 -15.99 -17.48
N ILE A 153 -19.05 -14.86 -18.17
CA ILE A 153 -19.54 -14.73 -19.54
C ILE A 153 -18.76 -15.66 -20.46
N ARG A 154 -17.42 -15.66 -20.36
CA ARG A 154 -16.54 -16.56 -21.11
C ARG A 154 -16.94 -18.03 -20.96
N SER A 155 -17.20 -18.47 -19.72
CA SER A 155 -17.57 -19.86 -19.44
C SER A 155 -18.96 -20.24 -19.97
N ARG A 156 -19.89 -19.29 -20.05
CA ARG A 156 -21.25 -19.52 -20.56
C ARG A 156 -21.34 -19.48 -22.08
N THR A 157 -20.53 -18.63 -22.72
CA THR A 157 -20.56 -18.44 -24.17
C THR A 157 -19.56 -19.30 -24.92
N TYR A 158 -18.64 -19.99 -24.19
CA TYR A 158 -17.50 -20.69 -24.73
C TYR A 158 -16.60 -19.85 -25.67
N SER A 159 -16.70 -18.52 -25.54
CA SER A 159 -15.91 -17.54 -26.27
C SER A 159 -15.02 -16.76 -25.31
N ALA A 160 -13.71 -16.84 -25.50
CA ALA A 160 -12.76 -16.14 -24.62
C ALA A 160 -12.46 -14.71 -25.09
N PHE A 161 -12.37 -14.51 -26.41
CA PHE A 161 -11.84 -13.28 -26.99
C PHE A 161 -12.65 -12.04 -26.59
N MET A 162 -13.93 -12.01 -26.87
CA MET A 162 -14.77 -10.83 -26.65
C MET A 162 -14.91 -10.44 -25.17
N PRO A 163 -15.23 -11.37 -24.24
CA PRO A 163 -15.33 -11.01 -22.82
C PRO A 163 -14.01 -10.49 -22.24
N LEU A 164 -12.87 -11.09 -22.61
CA LEU A 164 -11.58 -10.68 -22.08
C LEU A 164 -11.12 -9.32 -22.63
N ILE A 165 -11.37 -9.06 -23.93
CA ILE A 165 -11.10 -7.73 -24.50
C ILE A 165 -12.00 -6.66 -23.87
N ALA A 166 -13.28 -6.95 -23.65
CA ALA A 166 -14.18 -6.02 -22.97
C ALA A 166 -13.69 -5.67 -21.57
N VAL A 167 -13.30 -6.67 -20.77
CA VAL A 167 -12.71 -6.46 -19.43
C VAL A 167 -11.42 -5.64 -19.49
N ALA A 168 -10.59 -5.83 -20.52
CA ALA A 168 -9.33 -5.11 -20.67
C ALA A 168 -9.52 -3.63 -21.07
N LEU A 169 -10.64 -3.29 -21.71
CA LEU A 169 -10.95 -1.93 -22.17
C LEU A 169 -11.71 -1.09 -21.13
N ILE A 170 -12.33 -1.72 -20.13
CA ILE A 170 -13.04 -1.05 -19.01
C ILE A 170 -12.07 -0.76 -17.88
#